data_abac820f016d80736e65aa4f1f0fd5c1
#
_entry.id   abac820f016d80736e65aa4f1f0fd5c1
#
_cell.length_a   1.000
_cell.length_b   1.000
_cell.length_c   1.000
_cell.angle_alpha   90.00
_cell.angle_beta   90.00
_cell.angle_gamma   90.00
#
_symmetry.space_group_name_H-M   'P 1'
#
loop_
_entity.id
_entity.type
_entity.pdbx_description
1 polymer ?
#
loop_
_entity_poly.entity_id
_entity_poly.type
_entity_poly.pdbx_seq_one_letter_code
_entity_poly.pdbx_strand_id
1 'polypeptide(L)'
;MMLMLSATFTGMILTYFEKSLVACAILTSYIPMLSGTGGNSGTQASTAIIRALSLDEVRFSDLFRVIWKEFRVALFCGLALAAANFVKMMVVDCWLLGNPTVTPLVALVVCATLVGTVLAAKLVGCALPILAEKIGFDPAVMASPFITTIVDAISLLVYFQFARIILGIG
;
A
#
# COMPACT_ATOMS: atom_id res chain seq x y z
N MET A 1 -19.09 0.23 -10.56
CA MET A 1 -18.20 -0.04 -11.71
C MET A 1 -16.71 0.05 -11.34
N MET A 2 -16.23 1.15 -10.75
CA MET A 2 -14.79 1.28 -10.38
C MET A 2 -14.27 0.14 -9.49
N LEU A 3 -15.02 -0.26 -8.47
CA LEU A 3 -14.66 -1.39 -7.60
C LEU A 3 -14.58 -2.73 -8.35
N MET A 4 -15.40 -2.95 -9.37
CA MET A 4 -15.32 -4.17 -10.17
C MET A 4 -14.08 -4.19 -11.07
N LEU A 5 -13.71 -3.04 -11.65
CA LEU A 5 -12.45 -2.89 -12.37
C LEU A 5 -11.25 -3.15 -11.44
N SER A 6 -11.27 -2.56 -10.24
CA SER A 6 -10.26 -2.82 -9.21
C SER A 6 -10.13 -4.31 -8.92
N ALA A 7 -11.23 -4.98 -8.63
CA ALA A 7 -11.25 -6.41 -8.34
C ALA A 7 -10.70 -7.25 -9.51
N THR A 8 -10.99 -6.84 -10.75
CA THR A 8 -10.46 -7.52 -11.94
C THR A 8 -8.95 -7.39 -12.04
N PHE A 9 -8.41 -6.17 -11.87
CA PHE A 9 -6.96 -5.95 -11.87
C PHE A 9 -6.27 -6.70 -10.75
N THR A 10 -6.81 -6.65 -9.54
CA THR A 10 -6.30 -7.42 -8.39
C THR A 10 -6.30 -8.91 -8.69
N GLY A 11 -7.39 -9.44 -9.25
CA GLY A 11 -7.51 -10.84 -9.66
C GLY A 11 -6.47 -11.26 -10.70
N MET A 12 -6.22 -10.42 -11.72
CA MET A 12 -5.18 -10.67 -12.73
C MET A 12 -3.78 -10.74 -12.11
N ILE A 13 -3.46 -9.85 -11.19
CA ILE A 13 -2.16 -9.87 -10.47
C ILE A 13 -2.04 -11.15 -9.64
N LEU A 14 -3.07 -11.52 -8.89
CA LEU A 14 -3.08 -12.74 -8.09
C LEU A 14 -2.91 -14.01 -8.97
N THR A 15 -3.59 -14.08 -10.10
CA THR A 15 -3.44 -15.17 -11.06
C THR A 15 -2.02 -15.24 -11.63
N TYR A 16 -1.43 -14.09 -11.96
CA TYR A 16 -0.05 -14.05 -12.46
C TYR A 16 0.96 -14.59 -11.43
N PHE A 17 0.73 -14.33 -10.14
CA PHE A 17 1.59 -14.80 -9.05
C PHE A 17 1.07 -16.09 -8.34
N GLU A 18 0.14 -16.83 -8.98
CA GLU A 18 -0.44 -18.04 -8.39
C GLU A 18 0.60 -19.06 -7.92
N LYS A 19 1.66 -19.28 -8.70
CA LYS A 19 2.76 -20.19 -8.33
C LYS A 19 3.44 -19.76 -7.02
N SER A 20 3.67 -18.48 -6.82
CA SER A 20 4.25 -17.95 -5.58
C SER A 20 3.31 -18.10 -4.39
N LEU A 21 1.99 -17.96 -4.61
CA LEU A 21 0.97 -18.18 -3.58
C LEU A 21 0.88 -19.66 -3.17
N VAL A 22 0.94 -20.56 -4.14
CA VAL A 22 0.95 -22.01 -3.86
C VAL A 22 2.21 -22.42 -3.12
N ALA A 23 3.36 -21.85 -3.48
CA ALA A 23 4.64 -22.14 -2.82
C ALA A 23 4.68 -21.65 -1.36
N CYS A 24 3.94 -20.59 -1.04
CA CYS A 24 3.87 -20.04 0.32
C CYS A 24 2.46 -19.52 0.63
N ALA A 25 1.53 -20.45 0.92
CA ALA A 25 0.10 -20.17 1.11
C ALA A 25 -0.17 -19.15 2.23
N ILE A 26 0.70 -19.07 3.25
CA ILE A 26 0.56 -18.11 4.37
C ILE A 26 0.59 -16.65 3.87
N LEU A 27 1.23 -16.37 2.75
CA LEU A 27 1.28 -15.02 2.16
C LEU A 27 -0.12 -14.49 1.84
N THR A 28 -1.05 -15.37 1.45
CA THR A 28 -2.43 -14.99 1.12
C THR A 28 -3.15 -14.33 2.31
N SER A 29 -2.86 -14.79 3.53
CA SER A 29 -3.49 -14.30 4.76
C SER A 29 -3.16 -12.84 5.08
N TYR A 30 -2.07 -12.30 4.56
CA TYR A 30 -1.65 -10.93 4.82
C TYR A 30 -2.07 -9.93 3.73
N ILE A 31 -2.56 -10.40 2.57
CA ILE A 31 -3.02 -9.54 1.47
C ILE A 31 -4.08 -8.53 1.92
N PRO A 32 -5.16 -8.92 2.66
CA PRO A 32 -6.18 -7.96 3.08
C PRO A 32 -5.64 -6.85 4.01
N MET A 33 -4.68 -7.20 4.87
CA MET A 33 -4.04 -6.23 5.75
C MET A 33 -3.20 -5.22 4.96
N LEU A 34 -2.40 -5.68 4.00
CA LEU A 34 -1.55 -4.83 3.17
C LEU A 34 -2.39 -3.89 2.32
N SER A 35 -3.39 -4.42 1.62
CA SER A 35 -4.32 -3.68 0.78
C SER A 35 -5.11 -2.65 1.60
N GLY A 36 -5.71 -3.06 2.71
CA GLY A 36 -6.45 -2.17 3.60
C GLY A 36 -5.59 -1.04 4.17
N THR A 37 -4.37 -1.35 4.62
CA THR A 37 -3.45 -0.33 5.15
C THR A 37 -3.01 0.65 4.06
N GLY A 38 -2.70 0.15 2.87
CA GLY A 38 -2.35 0.97 1.70
C GLY A 38 -3.50 1.89 1.29
N GLY A 39 -4.67 1.34 1.07
CA GLY A 39 -5.87 2.09 0.68
C GLY A 39 -6.22 3.20 1.67
N ASN A 40 -6.20 2.89 2.97
CA ASN A 40 -6.45 3.88 4.02
C ASN A 40 -5.37 4.98 4.04
N SER A 41 -4.09 4.62 3.94
CA SER A 41 -2.98 5.59 3.93
C SER A 41 -3.05 6.53 2.73
N GLY A 42 -3.36 5.99 1.54
CA GLY A 42 -3.52 6.77 0.31
C GLY A 42 -4.71 7.71 0.35
N THR A 43 -5.86 7.22 0.82
CA THR A 43 -7.08 8.01 0.96
C THR A 43 -6.90 9.16 1.96
N GLN A 44 -6.22 8.92 3.10
CA GLN A 44 -5.91 9.98 4.07
C GLN A 44 -5.02 11.06 3.46
N ALA A 45 -3.96 10.68 2.75
CA ALA A 45 -3.09 11.63 2.06
C ALA A 45 -3.86 12.45 1.02
N SER A 46 -4.66 11.78 0.19
CA SER A 46 -5.48 12.44 -0.83
C SER A 46 -6.47 13.43 -0.24
N THR A 47 -7.20 13.05 0.79
CA THR A 47 -8.19 13.92 1.44
C THR A 47 -7.53 15.17 2.00
N ALA A 48 -6.36 15.04 2.63
CA ALA A 48 -5.60 16.18 3.13
C ALA A 48 -5.16 17.13 2.00
N ILE A 49 -4.70 16.59 0.88
CA ILE A 49 -4.28 17.37 -0.27
C ILE A 49 -5.46 18.03 -0.99
N ILE A 50 -6.56 17.31 -1.20
CA ILE A 50 -7.79 17.88 -1.82
C ILE A 50 -8.27 19.07 -0.99
N ARG A 51 -8.25 18.96 0.34
CA ARG A 51 -8.58 20.08 1.23
C ARG A 51 -7.61 21.25 1.06
N ALA A 52 -6.31 21.00 1.02
CA ALA A 52 -5.30 22.04 0.86
C ALA A 52 -5.40 22.75 -0.50
N LEU A 53 -5.71 22.01 -1.58
CA LEU A 53 -6.01 22.58 -2.89
C LEU A 53 -7.26 23.48 -2.84
N SER A 54 -8.34 23.02 -2.21
CA SER A 54 -9.59 23.81 -2.08
C SER A 54 -9.42 25.10 -1.26
N LEU A 55 -8.38 25.18 -0.42
CA LEU A 55 -8.06 26.37 0.38
C LEU A 55 -6.95 27.23 -0.24
N ASP A 56 -6.51 26.93 -1.46
CA ASP A 56 -5.36 27.58 -2.13
C ASP A 56 -4.03 27.51 -1.32
N GLU A 57 -3.92 26.57 -0.37
CA GLU A 57 -2.71 26.38 0.43
C GLU A 57 -1.61 25.61 -0.31
N VAL A 58 -2.00 24.81 -1.31
CA VAL A 58 -1.10 24.00 -2.15
C VAL A 58 -1.45 24.26 -3.62
N ARG A 59 -0.42 24.40 -4.46
CA ARG A 59 -0.53 24.53 -5.91
C ARG A 59 0.37 23.51 -6.59
N PHE A 60 0.20 23.33 -7.91
CA PHE A 60 1.05 22.40 -8.68
C PHE A 60 2.56 22.69 -8.53
N SER A 61 2.96 23.97 -8.35
CA SER A 61 4.36 24.36 -8.10
C SER A 61 4.94 23.73 -6.83
N ASP A 62 4.10 23.36 -5.87
CA ASP A 62 4.50 22.81 -4.58
C ASP A 62 4.60 21.28 -4.59
N LEU A 63 4.31 20.62 -5.74
CA LEU A 63 4.24 19.18 -5.87
C LEU A 63 5.46 18.46 -5.24
N PHE A 64 6.67 18.88 -5.60
CA PHE A 64 7.89 18.24 -5.07
C PHE A 64 8.06 18.46 -3.57
N ARG A 65 7.67 19.62 -3.06
CA ARG A 65 7.71 19.93 -1.63
C ARG A 65 6.73 19.06 -0.84
N VAL A 66 5.54 18.87 -1.38
CA VAL A 66 4.49 18.01 -0.81
C VAL A 66 4.93 16.56 -0.84
N ILE A 67 5.40 16.06 -1.99
CA ILE A 67 5.91 14.69 -2.14
C ILE A 67 7.03 14.42 -1.12
N TRP A 68 7.99 15.32 -0.98
CA TRP A 68 9.10 15.14 -0.03
C TRP A 68 8.64 15.13 1.43
N LYS A 69 7.65 15.96 1.78
CA LYS A 69 7.03 15.95 3.09
C LYS A 69 6.33 14.61 3.37
N GLU A 70 5.46 14.19 2.44
CA GLU A 70 4.70 12.94 2.59
C GLU A 70 5.61 11.70 2.56
N PHE A 71 6.70 11.71 1.79
CA PHE A 71 7.68 10.63 1.81
C PHE A 71 8.27 10.42 3.21
N ARG A 72 8.69 11.49 3.88
CA ARG A 72 9.23 11.39 5.25
C ARG A 72 8.17 10.88 6.24
N VAL A 73 6.96 11.42 6.17
CA VAL A 73 5.85 10.96 7.02
C VAL A 73 5.52 9.49 6.75
N ALA A 74 5.47 9.09 5.48
CA ALA A 74 5.22 7.71 5.08
C ALA A 74 6.29 6.75 5.58
N LEU A 75 7.55 7.16 5.53
CA LEU A 75 8.66 6.34 6.01
C LEU A 75 8.55 6.08 7.51
N PHE A 76 8.32 7.13 8.32
CA PHE A 76 8.15 6.98 9.77
C PHE A 76 6.91 6.14 10.12
N CYS A 77 5.76 6.43 9.49
CA CYS A 77 4.54 5.65 9.71
C CYS A 77 4.71 4.19 9.27
N GLY A 78 5.30 3.96 8.09
CA GLY A 78 5.54 2.63 7.57
C GLY A 78 6.45 1.79 8.48
N LEU A 79 7.55 2.38 8.97
CA LEU A 79 8.45 1.70 9.91
C LEU A 79 7.78 1.40 11.25
N ALA A 80 7.00 2.35 11.79
CA ALA A 80 6.26 2.14 13.04
C ALA A 80 5.23 1.00 12.89
N LEU A 81 4.47 1.00 11.79
CA LEU A 81 3.51 -0.07 11.48
C LEU A 81 4.20 -1.41 11.25
N ALA A 82 5.34 -1.43 10.55
CA ALA A 82 6.11 -2.65 10.32
C ALA A 82 6.65 -3.23 11.63
N ALA A 83 7.18 -2.39 12.54
CA ALA A 83 7.64 -2.83 13.85
C ALA A 83 6.49 -3.42 14.68
N ALA A 84 5.35 -2.73 14.75
CA ALA A 84 4.17 -3.22 15.45
C ALA A 84 3.66 -4.54 14.86
N ASN A 85 3.59 -4.63 13.53
CA ASN A 85 3.16 -5.84 12.83
C ASN A 85 4.13 -7.01 13.02
N PHE A 86 5.45 -6.75 13.03
CA PHE A 86 6.44 -7.77 13.29
C PHE A 86 6.23 -8.39 14.68
N VAL A 87 6.05 -7.55 15.70
CA VAL A 87 5.76 -8.00 17.07
C VAL A 87 4.44 -8.80 17.09
N LYS A 88 3.40 -8.31 16.44
CA LYS A 88 2.11 -9.02 16.32
C LYS A 88 2.28 -10.38 15.67
N MET A 89 3.03 -10.50 14.58
CA MET A 89 3.26 -11.76 13.89
C MET A 89 4.03 -12.75 14.75
N MET A 90 5.06 -12.29 15.46
CA MET A 90 5.86 -13.16 16.33
C MET A 90 5.10 -13.57 17.60
N VAL A 91 4.38 -12.65 18.23
CA VAL A 91 3.69 -12.94 19.50
C VAL A 91 2.35 -13.63 19.26
N VAL A 92 1.52 -13.07 18.35
CA VAL A 92 0.15 -13.57 18.16
C VAL A 92 0.15 -14.76 17.19
N ASP A 93 0.70 -14.59 15.99
CA ASP A 93 0.55 -15.61 14.94
C ASP A 93 1.47 -16.82 15.19
N CYS A 94 2.71 -16.60 15.61
CA CYS A 94 3.67 -17.68 15.86
C CYS A 94 3.50 -18.30 17.25
N TRP A 95 3.54 -17.50 18.33
CA TRP A 95 3.56 -18.03 19.69
C TRP A 95 2.17 -18.35 20.24
N LEU A 96 1.19 -17.43 20.14
CA LEU A 96 -0.15 -17.62 20.73
C LEU A 96 -1.01 -18.59 19.89
N LEU A 97 -1.01 -18.44 18.56
CA LEU A 97 -1.77 -19.30 17.64
C LEU A 97 -0.99 -20.54 17.21
N GLY A 98 0.31 -20.63 17.54
CA GLY A 98 1.16 -21.79 17.26
C GLY A 98 1.29 -22.08 15.75
N ASN A 99 1.22 -21.06 14.88
CA ASN A 99 1.26 -21.28 13.44
C ASN A 99 2.72 -21.48 12.97
N PRO A 100 3.14 -22.71 12.62
CA PRO A 100 4.53 -23.00 12.25
C PRO A 100 4.93 -22.42 10.89
N THR A 101 3.99 -21.98 10.06
CA THR A 101 4.26 -21.40 8.74
C THR A 101 4.67 -19.94 8.81
N VAL A 102 4.43 -19.26 9.94
CA VAL A 102 4.85 -17.88 10.20
C VAL A 102 6.30 -17.85 10.66
N THR A 103 7.20 -17.81 9.69
CA THR A 103 8.65 -17.73 9.97
C THR A 103 9.11 -16.27 10.06
N PRO A 104 10.27 -15.97 10.69
CA PRO A 104 10.85 -14.63 10.69
C PRO A 104 11.07 -14.05 9.27
N LEU A 105 11.36 -14.91 8.28
CA LEU A 105 11.50 -14.49 6.88
C LEU A 105 10.17 -14.05 6.28
N VAL A 106 9.08 -14.78 6.55
CA VAL A 106 7.73 -14.39 6.15
C VAL A 106 7.35 -13.06 6.80
N ALA A 107 7.63 -12.89 8.10
CA ALA A 107 7.39 -11.64 8.80
C ALA A 107 8.19 -10.48 8.19
N LEU A 108 9.45 -10.70 7.80
CA LEU A 108 10.28 -9.70 7.14
C LEU A 108 9.67 -9.27 5.79
N VAL A 109 9.22 -10.22 4.96
CA VAL A 109 8.55 -9.93 3.67
C VAL A 109 7.32 -9.07 3.90
N VAL A 110 6.45 -9.46 4.83
CA VAL A 110 5.21 -8.73 5.12
C VAL A 110 5.52 -7.31 5.64
N CYS A 111 6.48 -7.17 6.55
CA CYS A 111 6.88 -5.87 7.11
C CYS A 111 7.55 -4.97 6.07
N ALA A 112 8.45 -5.49 5.24
CA ALA A 112 9.07 -4.74 4.17
C ALA A 112 8.02 -4.26 3.15
N THR A 113 7.08 -5.14 2.79
CA THR A 113 5.95 -4.79 1.93
C THR A 113 5.09 -3.70 2.56
N LEU A 114 4.80 -3.79 3.85
CA LEU A 114 3.98 -2.79 4.55
C LEU A 114 4.61 -1.39 4.47
N VAL A 115 5.94 -1.28 4.66
CA VAL A 115 6.65 -0.01 4.47
C VAL A 115 6.52 0.48 3.03
N GLY A 116 6.80 -0.39 2.04
CA GLY A 116 6.69 -0.05 0.62
C GLY A 116 5.27 0.37 0.21
N THR A 117 4.27 -0.35 0.72
CA THR A 117 2.84 -0.05 0.49
C THR A 117 2.46 1.32 1.04
N VAL A 118 2.83 1.64 2.28
CA VAL A 118 2.52 2.94 2.90
C VAL A 118 3.22 4.09 2.17
N LEU A 119 4.48 3.89 1.75
CA LEU A 119 5.22 4.84 0.94
C LEU A 119 4.51 5.10 -0.40
N ALA A 120 4.25 4.05 -1.16
CA ALA A 120 3.58 4.17 -2.46
C ALA A 120 2.19 4.80 -2.33
N ALA A 121 1.41 4.36 -1.34
CA ALA A 121 0.06 4.85 -1.07
C ALA A 121 0.02 6.36 -0.80
N LYS A 122 0.89 6.85 0.07
CA LYS A 122 0.95 8.28 0.40
C LYS A 122 1.46 9.11 -0.76
N LEU A 123 2.46 8.64 -1.51
CA LEU A 123 2.97 9.34 -2.68
C LEU A 123 1.93 9.42 -3.80
N VAL A 124 1.24 8.33 -4.09
CA VAL A 124 0.13 8.32 -5.07
C VAL A 124 -1.02 9.18 -4.58
N GLY A 125 -1.40 9.05 -3.29
CA GLY A 125 -2.50 9.80 -2.69
C GLY A 125 -2.28 11.31 -2.69
N CYS A 126 -1.04 11.79 -2.57
CA CYS A 126 -0.77 13.23 -2.65
C CYS A 126 -0.55 13.73 -4.10
N ALA A 127 0.06 12.92 -4.95
CA ALA A 127 0.38 13.36 -6.32
C ALA A 127 -0.86 13.42 -7.22
N LEU A 128 -1.75 12.43 -7.15
CA LEU A 128 -2.90 12.33 -8.05
C LEU A 128 -3.84 13.53 -7.98
N PRO A 129 -4.29 14.04 -6.82
CA PRO A 129 -5.16 15.22 -6.77
C PRO A 129 -4.50 16.48 -7.35
N ILE A 130 -3.21 16.70 -7.08
CA ILE A 130 -2.47 17.85 -7.61
C ILE A 130 -2.34 17.78 -9.13
N LEU A 131 -2.11 16.57 -9.66
CA LEU A 131 -2.04 16.35 -11.10
C LEU A 131 -3.42 16.51 -11.77
N ALA A 132 -4.48 16.02 -11.12
CA ALA A 132 -5.85 16.18 -11.61
C ALA A 132 -6.24 17.65 -11.74
N GLU A 133 -5.97 18.45 -10.73
CA GLU A 133 -6.22 19.90 -10.76
C GLU A 133 -5.47 20.57 -11.91
N LYS A 134 -4.19 20.23 -12.12
CA LYS A 134 -3.40 20.81 -13.22
C LYS A 134 -3.99 20.57 -14.61
N ILE A 135 -4.61 19.41 -14.83
CA ILE A 135 -5.23 19.06 -16.12
C ILE A 135 -6.70 19.47 -16.21
N GLY A 136 -7.22 20.21 -15.21
CA GLY A 136 -8.57 20.72 -15.15
C GLY A 136 -9.64 19.71 -14.74
N PHE A 137 -9.23 18.59 -14.14
CA PHE A 137 -10.16 17.66 -13.49
C PHE A 137 -10.40 18.04 -12.05
N ASP A 138 -11.61 17.79 -11.55
CA ASP A 138 -11.92 17.97 -10.15
C ASP A 138 -11.09 16.99 -9.29
N PRO A 139 -10.19 17.46 -8.40
CA PRO A 139 -9.41 16.62 -7.53
C PRO A 139 -10.24 15.65 -6.67
N ALA A 140 -11.49 16.01 -6.35
CA ALA A 140 -12.39 15.17 -5.57
C ALA A 140 -12.79 13.88 -6.30
N VAL A 141 -12.76 13.85 -7.63
CA VAL A 141 -13.00 12.64 -8.44
C VAL A 141 -11.89 11.61 -8.24
N MET A 142 -10.67 12.06 -7.90
CA MET A 142 -9.52 11.19 -7.56
C MET A 142 -9.59 10.65 -6.14
N ALA A 143 -10.70 10.89 -5.42
CA ALA A 143 -10.88 10.39 -4.07
C ALA A 143 -11.08 8.86 -4.04
N SER A 144 -10.96 8.35 -2.87
CA SER A 144 -11.02 6.97 -2.37
C SER A 144 -10.99 5.79 -3.39
N PRO A 145 -12.00 5.53 -4.25
CA PRO A 145 -12.01 4.29 -5.06
C PRO A 145 -10.90 4.22 -6.11
N PHE A 146 -10.49 5.38 -6.64
CA PHE A 146 -9.44 5.43 -7.66
C PHE A 146 -8.06 5.17 -7.03
N ILE A 147 -7.81 5.81 -5.90
CA ILE A 147 -6.55 5.66 -5.15
C ILE A 147 -6.42 4.24 -4.61
N THR A 148 -7.47 3.68 -4.01
CA THR A 148 -7.41 2.30 -3.49
C THR A 148 -7.10 1.30 -4.58
N THR A 149 -7.70 1.44 -5.78
CA THR A 149 -7.43 0.56 -6.93
C THR A 149 -5.95 0.57 -7.32
N ILE A 150 -5.36 1.76 -7.45
CA ILE A 150 -3.94 1.91 -7.83
C ILE A 150 -3.04 1.38 -6.73
N VAL A 151 -3.33 1.72 -5.48
CA VAL A 151 -2.54 1.31 -4.32
C VAL A 151 -2.60 -0.20 -4.11
N ASP A 152 -3.76 -0.83 -4.29
CA ASP A 152 -3.92 -2.28 -4.19
C ASP A 152 -3.04 -3.00 -5.22
N ALA A 153 -3.06 -2.55 -6.47
CA ALA A 153 -2.22 -3.11 -7.52
C ALA A 153 -0.73 -2.98 -7.20
N ILE A 154 -0.29 -1.78 -6.79
CA ILE A 154 1.12 -1.53 -6.42
C ILE A 154 1.51 -2.36 -5.21
N SER A 155 0.66 -2.44 -4.19
CA SER A 155 0.93 -3.20 -2.96
C SER A 155 1.15 -4.69 -3.25
N LEU A 156 0.32 -5.28 -4.10
CA LEU A 156 0.48 -6.68 -4.51
C LEU A 156 1.75 -6.91 -5.32
N LEU A 157 2.05 -6.03 -6.28
CA LEU A 157 3.28 -6.13 -7.05
C LEU A 157 4.52 -6.06 -6.15
N VAL A 158 4.56 -5.09 -5.24
CA VAL A 158 5.65 -4.94 -4.26
C VAL A 158 5.74 -6.18 -3.36
N TYR A 159 4.59 -6.70 -2.90
CA TYR A 159 4.52 -7.89 -2.05
C TYR A 159 5.15 -9.11 -2.71
N PHE A 160 4.72 -9.42 -3.91
CA PHE A 160 5.24 -10.58 -4.62
C PHE A 160 6.70 -10.43 -5.05
N GLN A 161 7.15 -9.22 -5.35
CA GLN A 161 8.56 -8.97 -5.62
C GLN A 161 9.43 -9.21 -4.37
N PHE A 162 9.02 -8.72 -3.21
CA PHE A 162 9.74 -9.00 -1.96
C PHE A 162 9.66 -10.49 -1.59
N ALA A 163 8.53 -11.14 -1.78
CA ALA A 163 8.39 -12.57 -1.55
C ALA A 163 9.35 -13.38 -2.42
N ARG A 164 9.44 -13.05 -3.71
CA ARG A 164 10.38 -13.72 -4.64
C ARG A 164 11.84 -13.51 -4.25
N ILE A 165 12.22 -12.28 -3.92
CA ILE A 165 13.61 -11.93 -3.58
C ILE A 165 14.02 -12.55 -2.24
N ILE A 166 13.17 -12.45 -1.20
CA ILE A 166 13.54 -12.83 0.18
C ILE A 166 13.33 -14.32 0.42
N LEU A 167 12.23 -14.90 -0.09
CA LEU A 167 11.90 -16.31 0.10
C LEU A 167 12.41 -17.22 -1.03
N GLY A 168 12.93 -16.65 -2.11
CA GLY A 168 13.44 -17.41 -3.26
C GLY A 168 12.35 -18.20 -4.01
N ILE A 169 11.09 -17.77 -3.92
CA ILE A 169 9.94 -18.39 -4.61
C ILE A 169 9.70 -17.71 -5.95
N GLY A 170 9.92 -18.40 -7.05
CA GLY A 170 9.76 -17.85 -8.39
C GLY A 170 9.31 -18.86 -9.40
#